data_6133915f69ed8eee6398f347b3bfbbad
#
_entry.id   6133915f69ed8eee6398f347b3bfbbad
#
_cell.length_a   1.000
_cell.length_b   1.000
_cell.length_c   1.000
_cell.angle_alpha   90.00
_cell.angle_beta   90.00
_cell.angle_gamma   90.00
#
_symmetry.space_group_name_H-M   'P 1'
#
loop_
_entity.id
_entity.type
_entity.pdbx_description
1 polymer ?
#
loop_
_entity_poly.entity_id
_entity_poly.type
_entity_poly.pdbx_seq_one_letter_code
_entity_poly.pdbx_strand_id
1 'polypeptide(L)'
;MKNRIYNIYKRVTEQSLFPLAIRFFVWVGLVLFWWIVLAHTVDMPAEYKLRHSTDALRREYKEISEHYDSLSHIIDNIVKRDENVFRKLFESNPYDLSADLENERISLHEQLMQMDNTELISLLDSRMQIANKKEDMMLKSSQQMKQNISTEYLSIDCVPAIQPVNNRQLTLLAAGKKPLINPFHRTMREHHGVDYLVPEGTAVFATADGVVKSLSEKNSSHGKAITIDHGNGYETSYSHLLDIRVRKGQTVKRGDIIALSGNSGLSFVPHLHYEVRYRDTRVDPVHYFFLELSPEEYQRIIRIALSSMQSFD
;
A
#
# COMPACT_ATOMS: atom_id res chain seq x y z
N MET A 1 -45.31 -90.98 28.39
CA MET A 1 -43.84 -90.80 28.28
C MET A 1 -43.40 -89.79 27.24
N LYS A 2 -43.98 -89.81 26.04
CA LYS A 2 -43.59 -88.85 24.95
C LYS A 2 -43.66 -87.38 25.27
N ASN A 3 -44.70 -86.93 25.97
CA ASN A 3 -44.87 -85.50 26.29
C ASN A 3 -43.86 -84.92 27.34
N ARG A 4 -43.34 -85.82 28.18
CA ARG A 4 -42.33 -85.36 29.18
C ARG A 4 -40.97 -85.18 28.55
N ILE A 5 -40.62 -86.02 27.59
CA ILE A 5 -39.35 -85.88 26.84
C ILE A 5 -39.39 -84.70 25.91
N TYR A 6 -40.52 -84.38 25.27
CA TYR A 6 -40.69 -83.24 24.42
C TYR A 6 -40.57 -81.92 25.23
N ASN A 7 -41.14 -81.88 26.41
CA ASN A 7 -41.04 -80.68 27.27
C ASN A 7 -39.63 -80.49 27.88
N ILE A 8 -38.88 -81.58 28.08
CA ILE A 8 -37.49 -81.50 28.52
C ILE A 8 -36.60 -80.96 27.34
N TYR A 9 -36.85 -81.52 26.15
CA TYR A 9 -36.09 -81.09 24.92
C TYR A 9 -36.36 -79.58 24.60
N LYS A 10 -37.62 -79.16 24.69
CA LYS A 10 -38.00 -77.77 24.45
C LYS A 10 -37.38 -76.83 25.52
N ARG A 11 -37.33 -77.27 26.78
CA ARG A 11 -36.72 -76.47 27.88
C ARG A 11 -35.21 -76.31 27.76
N VAL A 12 -34.53 -77.39 27.26
CA VAL A 12 -33.10 -77.39 27.07
C VAL A 12 -32.72 -76.55 25.87
N THR A 13 -33.47 -76.60 24.78
CA THR A 13 -33.22 -75.80 23.59
C THR A 13 -33.54 -74.33 23.83
N GLU A 14 -34.64 -73.99 24.50
CA GLU A 14 -34.97 -72.58 24.79
C GLU A 14 -34.01 -71.92 25.82
N GLN A 15 -33.53 -72.69 26.82
CA GLN A 15 -32.56 -72.23 27.82
C GLN A 15 -31.15 -72.07 27.22
N SER A 16 -30.77 -72.78 26.21
CA SER A 16 -29.45 -72.66 25.57
C SER A 16 -29.40 -71.62 24.48
N LEU A 17 -30.50 -71.36 23.78
CA LEU A 17 -30.55 -70.37 22.70
C LEU A 17 -30.59 -68.91 23.18
N PHE A 18 -31.26 -68.65 24.34
CA PHE A 18 -31.38 -67.32 24.88
C PHE A 18 -30.02 -66.63 25.25
N PRO A 19 -29.12 -67.30 25.98
CA PRO A 19 -27.80 -66.72 26.24
C PRO A 19 -26.93 -66.63 24.97
N LEU A 20 -27.15 -67.47 23.99
CA LEU A 20 -26.45 -67.40 22.70
C LEU A 20 -26.91 -66.19 21.88
N ALA A 21 -28.20 -65.89 21.86
CA ALA A 21 -28.79 -64.74 21.21
C ALA A 21 -28.30 -63.43 21.88
N ILE A 22 -28.26 -63.41 23.20
CA ILE A 22 -27.70 -62.18 23.92
C ILE A 22 -26.24 -61.98 23.56
N ARG A 23 -25.42 -63.01 23.53
CA ARG A 23 -24.02 -62.93 23.13
C ARG A 23 -23.88 -62.45 21.69
N PHE A 24 -24.70 -62.90 20.79
CA PHE A 24 -24.73 -62.46 19.41
C PHE A 24 -25.05 -60.96 19.30
N PHE A 25 -26.09 -60.45 19.98
CA PHE A 25 -26.45 -59.07 19.96
C PHE A 25 -25.40 -58.18 20.62
N VAL A 26 -24.74 -58.64 21.68
CA VAL A 26 -23.62 -57.93 22.29
C VAL A 26 -22.45 -57.81 21.32
N TRP A 27 -22.10 -58.89 20.61
CA TRP A 27 -21.04 -58.84 19.59
C TRP A 27 -21.38 -57.92 18.41
N VAL A 28 -22.61 -57.95 17.93
CA VAL A 28 -23.10 -57.07 16.87
C VAL A 28 -23.05 -55.61 17.36
N GLY A 29 -23.47 -55.35 18.59
CA GLY A 29 -23.37 -54.01 19.18
C GLY A 29 -21.95 -53.52 19.30
N LEU A 30 -21.01 -54.38 19.73
CA LEU A 30 -19.58 -54.04 19.78
C LEU A 30 -18.97 -53.76 18.39
N VAL A 31 -19.34 -54.56 17.40
CA VAL A 31 -18.87 -54.33 16.02
C VAL A 31 -19.42 -53.00 15.47
N LEU A 32 -20.70 -52.71 15.67
CA LEU A 32 -21.31 -51.44 15.27
C LEU A 32 -20.69 -50.23 16.00
N PHE A 33 -20.45 -50.39 17.31
CA PHE A 33 -19.78 -49.36 18.09
C PHE A 33 -18.38 -49.07 17.54
N TRP A 34 -17.57 -50.11 17.31
CA TRP A 34 -16.24 -49.92 16.75
C TRP A 34 -16.28 -49.42 15.30
N TRP A 35 -17.28 -49.79 14.53
CA TRP A 35 -17.46 -49.26 13.18
C TRP A 35 -17.78 -47.76 13.19
N ILE A 36 -18.65 -47.31 14.10
CA ILE A 36 -18.98 -45.90 14.31
C ILE A 36 -17.74 -45.10 14.80
N VAL A 37 -16.99 -45.65 15.74
CA VAL A 37 -15.76 -45.04 16.23
C VAL A 37 -14.74 -44.93 15.10
N LEU A 38 -14.57 -45.94 14.31
CA LEU A 38 -13.65 -45.96 13.17
C LEU A 38 -14.07 -44.97 12.07
N ALA A 39 -15.36 -44.90 11.77
CA ALA A 39 -15.93 -43.96 10.81
C ALA A 39 -15.77 -42.49 11.26
N HIS A 40 -15.69 -42.22 12.59
CA HIS A 40 -15.52 -40.88 13.14
C HIS A 40 -14.04 -40.48 13.32
N THR A 41 -13.15 -41.47 13.49
CA THR A 41 -11.72 -41.22 13.78
C THR A 41 -10.82 -41.37 12.59
N VAL A 42 -11.24 -42.09 11.56
CA VAL A 42 -10.44 -42.37 10.35
C VAL A 42 -11.14 -41.76 9.14
N ASP A 43 -10.62 -40.65 8.64
CA ASP A 43 -11.10 -40.09 7.38
C ASP A 43 -10.96 -41.12 6.26
N MET A 44 -12.03 -41.37 5.50
CA MET A 44 -11.94 -42.19 4.30
C MET A 44 -10.90 -41.65 3.34
N PRO A 45 -10.14 -42.48 2.61
CA PRO A 45 -9.10 -42.00 1.68
C PRO A 45 -9.60 -41.00 0.64
N ALA A 46 -10.89 -41.03 0.32
CA ALA A 46 -11.53 -40.07 -0.57
C ALA A 46 -11.77 -38.71 0.13
N GLU A 47 -12.27 -38.73 1.37
CA GLU A 47 -12.46 -37.49 2.17
C GLU A 47 -11.14 -36.86 2.54
N TYR A 48 -10.13 -37.64 2.90
CA TYR A 48 -8.77 -37.12 3.17
C TYR A 48 -8.18 -36.45 1.94
N LYS A 49 -8.31 -37.03 0.74
CA LYS A 49 -7.87 -36.39 -0.50
C LYS A 49 -8.65 -35.12 -0.81
N LEU A 50 -9.97 -35.11 -0.59
CA LEU A 50 -10.78 -33.90 -0.83
C LEU A 50 -10.42 -32.78 0.14
N ARG A 51 -10.30 -33.07 1.43
CA ARG A 51 -9.89 -32.02 2.44
C ARG A 51 -8.49 -31.50 2.14
N HIS A 52 -7.52 -32.38 1.86
CA HIS A 52 -6.18 -31.90 1.54
C HIS A 52 -6.09 -31.11 0.23
N SER A 53 -6.88 -31.48 -0.79
CA SER A 53 -6.92 -30.70 -2.02
C SER A 53 -7.60 -29.33 -1.81
N THR A 54 -8.68 -29.27 -1.03
CA THR A 54 -9.34 -28.00 -0.70
C THR A 54 -8.48 -27.09 0.19
N ASP A 55 -7.75 -27.64 1.15
CA ASP A 55 -6.85 -26.89 2.00
C ASP A 55 -5.59 -26.39 1.25
N ALA A 56 -5.12 -27.16 0.27
CA ALA A 56 -4.06 -26.75 -0.64
C ALA A 56 -4.54 -25.60 -1.54
N LEU A 57 -5.73 -25.77 -2.17
CA LEU A 57 -6.33 -24.72 -3.00
C LEU A 57 -6.60 -23.43 -2.21
N ARG A 58 -7.08 -23.53 -0.96
CA ARG A 58 -7.29 -22.38 -0.10
C ARG A 58 -6.00 -21.65 0.26
N ARG A 59 -4.91 -22.37 0.48
CA ARG A 59 -3.59 -21.77 0.72
C ARG A 59 -3.07 -21.03 -0.51
N GLU A 60 -3.15 -21.69 -1.66
CA GLU A 60 -2.72 -21.12 -2.94
C GLU A 60 -3.57 -19.89 -3.31
N TYR A 61 -4.88 -19.94 -3.07
CA TYR A 61 -5.78 -18.81 -3.26
C TYR A 61 -5.45 -17.64 -2.31
N LYS A 62 -5.15 -17.92 -1.06
CA LYS A 62 -4.75 -16.89 -0.08
C LYS A 62 -3.47 -16.18 -0.52
N GLU A 63 -2.48 -16.93 -0.98
CA GLU A 63 -1.22 -16.41 -1.49
C GLU A 63 -1.44 -15.54 -2.74
N ILE A 64 -2.28 -16.01 -3.68
CA ILE A 64 -2.66 -15.23 -4.88
C ILE A 64 -3.44 -13.96 -4.48
N SER A 65 -4.35 -14.04 -3.51
CA SER A 65 -5.10 -12.88 -3.02
C SER A 65 -4.20 -11.84 -2.37
N GLU A 66 -3.23 -12.26 -1.55
CA GLU A 66 -2.25 -11.36 -0.94
C GLU A 66 -1.36 -10.68 -1.98
N HIS A 67 -0.94 -11.42 -3.02
CA HIS A 67 -0.22 -10.85 -4.16
C HIS A 67 -1.07 -9.90 -4.98
N TYR A 68 -2.35 -10.21 -5.22
CA TYR A 68 -3.28 -9.33 -5.92
C TYR A 68 -3.52 -8.04 -5.16
N ASP A 69 -3.74 -8.10 -3.84
CA ASP A 69 -3.93 -6.93 -3.01
C ASP A 69 -2.67 -6.04 -2.99
N SER A 70 -1.49 -6.66 -2.96
CA SER A 70 -0.22 -5.95 -3.10
C SER A 70 -0.10 -5.27 -4.47
N LEU A 71 -0.43 -5.97 -5.55
CA LEU A 71 -0.41 -5.43 -6.92
C LEU A 71 -1.44 -4.31 -7.09
N SER A 72 -2.65 -4.46 -6.56
CA SER A 72 -3.69 -3.44 -6.56
C SER A 72 -3.22 -2.17 -5.83
N HIS A 73 -2.58 -2.32 -4.68
CA HIS A 73 -1.98 -1.19 -3.96
C HIS A 73 -0.88 -0.48 -4.75
N ILE A 74 -0.03 -1.23 -5.45
CA ILE A 74 1.01 -0.66 -6.31
C ILE A 74 0.37 0.12 -7.45
N ILE A 75 -0.64 -0.44 -8.11
CA ILE A 75 -1.39 0.21 -9.18
C ILE A 75 -2.07 1.48 -8.70
N ASP A 76 -2.77 1.44 -7.55
CA ASP A 76 -3.42 2.61 -6.97
C ASP A 76 -2.45 3.74 -6.65
N ASN A 77 -1.24 3.39 -6.22
CA ASN A 77 -0.20 4.38 -5.96
C ASN A 77 0.40 4.97 -7.23
N ILE A 78 0.60 4.14 -8.26
CA ILE A 78 1.03 4.61 -9.58
C ILE A 78 -0.04 5.57 -10.13
N VAL A 79 -1.32 5.22 -10.04
CA VAL A 79 -2.43 6.04 -10.50
C VAL A 79 -2.52 7.36 -9.72
N LYS A 80 -2.45 7.32 -8.38
CA LYS A 80 -2.42 8.55 -7.56
C LYS A 80 -1.21 9.43 -7.87
N ARG A 81 -0.07 8.81 -8.14
CA ARG A 81 1.13 9.51 -8.61
C ARG A 81 0.90 10.13 -9.98
N ASP A 82 0.34 9.36 -10.92
CA ASP A 82 0.00 9.82 -12.26
C ASP A 82 -1.04 10.96 -12.21
N GLU A 83 -2.10 10.86 -11.42
CA GLU A 83 -3.09 11.92 -11.25
C GLU A 83 -2.48 13.22 -10.74
N ASN A 84 -1.59 13.16 -9.77
CA ASN A 84 -1.05 14.37 -9.14
C ASN A 84 0.13 14.96 -9.90
N VAL A 85 0.94 14.14 -10.58
CA VAL A 85 2.13 14.57 -11.30
C VAL A 85 1.85 14.69 -12.80
N PHE A 86 1.37 13.62 -13.43
CA PHE A 86 1.21 13.58 -14.89
C PHE A 86 0.01 14.36 -15.38
N ARG A 87 -1.11 14.41 -14.63
CA ARG A 87 -2.25 15.25 -14.96
C ARG A 87 -1.86 16.73 -15.03
N LYS A 88 -1.00 17.17 -14.10
CA LYS A 88 -0.51 18.54 -14.05
C LYS A 88 0.62 18.81 -15.06
N LEU A 89 1.44 17.81 -15.36
CA LEU A 89 2.53 17.88 -16.32
C LEU A 89 2.06 17.85 -17.79
N PHE A 90 1.07 17.01 -18.09
CA PHE A 90 0.69 16.71 -19.47
C PHE A 90 -0.71 17.20 -19.85
N GLU A 91 -1.40 17.91 -18.93
CA GLU A 91 -2.78 18.40 -19.12
C GLU A 91 -3.77 17.31 -19.60
N SER A 92 -3.40 16.03 -19.41
CA SER A 92 -4.21 14.87 -19.77
C SER A 92 -4.92 14.33 -18.53
N ASN A 93 -6.19 13.90 -18.69
CA ASN A 93 -6.87 13.17 -17.63
C ASN A 93 -6.29 11.76 -17.58
N PRO A 94 -5.58 11.36 -16.51
CA PRO A 94 -5.27 9.96 -16.31
C PRO A 94 -6.58 9.19 -16.11
N TYR A 95 -6.55 7.92 -16.41
CA TYR A 95 -7.69 7.05 -16.22
C TYR A 95 -8.11 7.01 -14.74
N ASP A 96 -9.36 7.33 -14.46
CA ASP A 96 -9.91 7.28 -13.10
C ASP A 96 -10.20 5.82 -12.71
N LEU A 97 -9.25 5.23 -11.98
CA LEU A 97 -9.38 3.89 -11.39
C LEU A 97 -10.12 3.90 -10.05
N SER A 98 -10.32 5.06 -9.43
CA SER A 98 -10.86 5.16 -8.07
C SER A 98 -12.33 4.77 -7.98
N ALA A 99 -13.10 5.00 -9.04
CA ALA A 99 -14.53 4.71 -9.07
C ALA A 99 -14.85 3.20 -8.99
N ASP A 100 -13.92 2.35 -9.45
CA ASP A 100 -14.14 0.90 -9.49
C ASP A 100 -13.69 0.16 -8.22
N LEU A 101 -12.87 0.79 -7.36
CA LEU A 101 -12.19 0.11 -6.25
C LEU A 101 -12.84 0.28 -4.87
N GLU A 102 -13.63 1.31 -4.67
CA GLU A 102 -14.15 1.64 -3.35
C GLU A 102 -15.34 0.76 -2.92
N ASN A 103 -16.06 0.17 -3.88
CA ASN A 103 -17.23 -0.69 -3.61
C ASN A 103 -16.87 -2.16 -3.30
N GLU A 104 -15.65 -2.61 -3.56
CA GLU A 104 -15.27 -4.05 -3.41
C GLU A 104 -14.56 -4.40 -2.09
N ARG A 105 -14.27 -3.43 -1.23
CA ARG A 105 -13.41 -3.66 -0.05
C ARG A 105 -14.07 -4.29 1.17
N ILE A 106 -15.38 -4.47 1.16
CA ILE A 106 -16.12 -4.92 2.35
C ILE A 106 -16.27 -6.44 2.37
N SER A 107 -15.72 -7.07 3.37
CA SER A 107 -15.94 -8.48 3.78
C SER A 107 -15.46 -9.60 2.87
N LEU A 108 -14.48 -9.37 2.03
CA LEU A 108 -13.98 -10.41 1.12
C LEU A 108 -13.49 -11.67 1.84
N HIS A 109 -12.83 -11.52 2.99
CA HIS A 109 -12.27 -12.65 3.72
C HIS A 109 -13.35 -13.60 4.29
N GLU A 110 -14.43 -13.05 4.83
CA GLU A 110 -15.55 -13.85 5.35
C GLU A 110 -16.34 -14.50 4.20
N GLN A 111 -16.52 -13.82 3.09
CA GLN A 111 -17.18 -14.35 1.90
C GLN A 111 -16.39 -15.51 1.28
N LEU A 112 -15.05 -15.38 1.16
CA LEU A 112 -14.18 -16.41 0.61
C LEU A 112 -14.17 -17.70 1.43
N MET A 113 -14.37 -17.60 2.75
CA MET A 113 -14.42 -18.77 3.64
C MET A 113 -15.73 -19.56 3.51
N GLN A 114 -16.78 -18.96 2.94
CA GLN A 114 -18.11 -19.57 2.77
C GLN A 114 -18.40 -19.99 1.33
N MET A 115 -17.58 -19.62 0.35
CA MET A 115 -17.78 -19.92 -1.07
C MET A 115 -17.44 -21.35 -1.41
N ASP A 116 -18.23 -21.95 -2.30
CA ASP A 116 -17.92 -23.23 -2.94
C ASP A 116 -16.81 -23.07 -3.99
N ASN A 117 -16.14 -24.19 -4.34
CA ASN A 117 -15.04 -24.21 -5.30
C ASN A 117 -15.41 -23.64 -6.68
N THR A 118 -16.64 -23.83 -7.11
CA THR A 118 -17.16 -23.27 -8.39
C THR A 118 -17.35 -21.76 -8.34
N GLU A 119 -17.82 -21.25 -7.22
CA GLU A 119 -17.96 -19.80 -6.97
C GLU A 119 -16.59 -19.11 -6.86
N LEU A 120 -15.63 -19.79 -6.20
CA LEU A 120 -14.26 -19.32 -6.06
C LEU A 120 -13.56 -19.19 -7.43
N ILE A 121 -13.73 -20.18 -8.33
CA ILE A 121 -13.16 -20.13 -9.68
C ILE A 121 -13.80 -19.00 -10.50
N SER A 122 -15.12 -18.81 -10.41
CA SER A 122 -15.82 -17.73 -11.12
C SER A 122 -15.39 -16.34 -10.65
N LEU A 123 -15.13 -16.20 -9.35
CA LEU A 123 -14.61 -14.97 -8.75
C LEU A 123 -13.17 -14.68 -9.21
N LEU A 124 -12.32 -15.72 -9.25
CA LEU A 124 -10.96 -15.59 -9.79
C LEU A 124 -10.95 -15.15 -11.25
N ASP A 125 -11.80 -15.76 -12.07
CA ASP A 125 -11.93 -15.42 -13.49
C ASP A 125 -12.39 -13.98 -13.69
N SER A 126 -13.37 -13.53 -12.91
CA SER A 126 -13.85 -12.15 -12.95
C SER A 126 -12.75 -11.15 -12.54
N ARG A 127 -11.98 -11.47 -11.50
CA ARG A 127 -10.85 -10.62 -11.05
C ARG A 127 -9.70 -10.60 -12.06
N MET A 128 -9.37 -11.73 -12.67
CA MET A 128 -8.38 -11.76 -13.76
C MET A 128 -8.82 -10.94 -14.96
N GLN A 129 -10.10 -10.97 -15.33
CA GLN A 129 -10.63 -10.13 -16.42
C GLN A 129 -10.54 -8.64 -16.08
N ILE A 130 -10.84 -8.26 -14.83
CA ILE A 130 -10.68 -6.87 -14.34
C ILE A 130 -9.20 -6.45 -14.38
N ALA A 131 -8.29 -7.30 -13.91
CA ALA A 131 -6.86 -7.04 -13.92
C ALA A 131 -6.32 -6.84 -15.35
N ASN A 132 -6.67 -7.72 -16.27
CA ASN A 132 -6.29 -7.61 -17.68
C ASN A 132 -6.85 -6.33 -18.34
N LYS A 133 -8.10 -5.97 -18.02
CA LYS A 133 -8.70 -4.73 -18.51
C LYS A 133 -7.97 -3.50 -17.97
N LYS A 134 -7.57 -3.52 -16.68
CA LYS A 134 -6.76 -2.45 -16.07
C LYS A 134 -5.40 -2.33 -16.76
N GLU A 135 -4.72 -3.44 -17.01
CA GLU A 135 -3.45 -3.47 -17.73
C GLU A 135 -3.56 -2.85 -19.12
N ASP A 136 -4.57 -3.24 -19.92
CA ASP A 136 -4.81 -2.68 -21.24
C ASP A 136 -5.05 -1.16 -21.20
N MET A 137 -5.77 -0.69 -20.20
CA MET A 137 -6.03 0.74 -20.03
C MET A 137 -4.79 1.52 -19.61
N MET A 138 -3.96 0.95 -18.72
CA MET A 138 -2.67 1.54 -18.34
C MET A 138 -1.71 1.60 -19.52
N LEU A 139 -1.66 0.55 -20.36
CA LEU A 139 -0.85 0.55 -21.57
C LEU A 139 -1.29 1.63 -22.57
N LYS A 140 -2.60 1.79 -22.77
CA LYS A 140 -3.16 2.84 -23.64
C LYS A 140 -2.86 4.23 -23.10
N SER A 141 -3.07 4.46 -21.78
CA SER A 141 -2.74 5.72 -21.13
C SER A 141 -1.24 6.03 -21.24
N SER A 142 -0.39 5.06 -20.99
CA SER A 142 1.07 5.20 -21.15
C SER A 142 1.49 5.53 -22.59
N GLN A 143 0.84 4.92 -23.59
CA GLN A 143 1.08 5.22 -24.99
C GLN A 143 0.65 6.63 -25.38
N GLN A 144 -0.52 7.07 -24.90
CA GLN A 144 -1.00 8.44 -25.10
C GLN A 144 -0.07 9.46 -24.43
N MET A 145 0.37 9.20 -23.19
CA MET A 145 1.37 10.04 -22.52
C MET A 145 2.67 10.13 -23.33
N LYS A 146 3.15 9.01 -23.86
CA LYS A 146 4.37 8.96 -24.69
C LYS A 146 4.23 9.78 -25.98
N GLN A 147 3.04 9.80 -26.58
CA GLN A 147 2.73 10.62 -27.75
C GLN A 147 2.65 12.11 -27.40
N ASN A 148 2.04 12.46 -26.27
CA ASN A 148 1.94 13.84 -25.80
C ASN A 148 3.31 14.42 -25.40
N ILE A 149 4.19 13.61 -24.78
CA ILE A 149 5.57 14.00 -24.46
C ILE A 149 6.38 14.33 -25.73
N SER A 150 6.15 13.61 -26.82
CA SER A 150 6.89 13.85 -28.07
C SER A 150 6.45 15.09 -28.83
N THR A 151 5.28 15.66 -28.51
CA THR A 151 4.71 16.84 -29.17
C THR A 151 4.92 18.14 -28.41
N GLU A 152 5.13 18.09 -27.09
CA GLU A 152 5.43 19.27 -26.26
C GLU A 152 6.80 19.07 -25.60
N TYR A 153 7.72 20.02 -25.79
CA TYR A 153 9.06 20.05 -25.16
C TYR A 153 8.97 20.24 -23.63
N LEU A 154 8.30 19.32 -22.93
CA LEU A 154 8.36 19.23 -21.47
C LEU A 154 9.69 18.56 -21.11
N SER A 155 10.70 19.39 -20.86
CA SER A 155 11.94 18.89 -20.31
C SER A 155 11.67 18.35 -18.90
N ILE A 156 11.82 17.06 -18.71
CA ILE A 156 11.73 16.39 -17.40
C ILE A 156 12.73 16.99 -16.41
N ASP A 157 13.72 17.73 -16.90
CA ASP A 157 14.75 18.37 -16.11
C ASP A 157 14.20 19.55 -15.28
N CYS A 158 13.08 20.14 -15.72
CA CYS A 158 12.39 21.21 -14.98
C CYS A 158 11.48 20.71 -13.84
N VAL A 159 11.24 19.39 -13.75
CA VAL A 159 10.36 18.82 -12.72
C VAL A 159 11.16 18.50 -11.47
N PRO A 160 10.73 18.92 -10.27
CA PRO A 160 11.44 18.69 -8.99
C PRO A 160 11.31 17.24 -8.54
N ALA A 161 12.01 16.33 -9.21
CA ALA A 161 11.77 14.89 -9.18
C ALA A 161 12.64 14.11 -8.18
N ILE A 162 13.49 14.80 -7.41
CA ILE A 162 14.33 14.21 -6.35
C ILE A 162 14.06 14.86 -5.01
N GLN A 163 14.46 14.21 -3.93
CA GLN A 163 14.41 14.80 -2.58
C GLN A 163 15.49 15.88 -2.40
N PRO A 164 15.20 16.95 -1.63
CA PRO A 164 16.15 18.04 -1.41
C PRO A 164 17.31 17.68 -0.49
N VAL A 165 17.26 16.51 0.17
CA VAL A 165 18.30 15.97 1.05
C VAL A 165 18.50 14.49 0.79
N ASN A 166 19.68 13.96 1.12
CA ASN A 166 19.95 12.53 0.98
C ASN A 166 19.18 11.73 2.05
N ASN A 167 18.04 11.20 1.69
CA ASN A 167 17.13 10.46 2.56
C ASN A 167 16.86 9.03 2.07
N ARG A 168 17.91 8.29 1.73
CA ARG A 168 17.78 6.91 1.20
C ARG A 168 17.04 5.94 2.12
N GLN A 169 17.10 6.15 3.43
CA GLN A 169 16.42 5.30 4.41
C GLN A 169 14.98 5.74 4.69
N LEU A 170 14.53 6.86 4.13
CA LEU A 170 13.22 7.47 4.35
C LEU A 170 12.89 7.77 5.82
N THR A 171 13.91 8.05 6.63
CA THR A 171 13.76 8.32 8.07
C THR A 171 13.78 9.81 8.41
N LEU A 172 14.18 10.65 7.46
CA LEU A 172 14.36 12.09 7.69
C LEU A 172 13.10 12.91 7.49
N LEU A 173 12.11 12.42 6.70
CA LEU A 173 10.83 13.09 6.52
C LEU A 173 10.04 13.00 7.82
N ALA A 174 9.68 14.14 8.39
CA ALA A 174 9.01 14.22 9.69
C ALA A 174 7.63 14.87 9.63
N ALA A 175 7.38 15.77 8.68
CA ALA A 175 6.07 16.38 8.49
C ALA A 175 5.70 16.47 7.01
N GLY A 176 4.41 16.25 6.68
CA GLY A 176 3.86 16.35 5.32
C GLY A 176 2.98 17.57 5.13
N LYS A 177 2.54 17.80 3.88
CA LYS A 177 1.62 18.90 3.54
C LYS A 177 0.19 18.56 3.96
N LYS A 178 -0.25 19.11 5.10
CA LYS A 178 -1.62 18.99 5.63
C LYS A 178 -1.82 19.95 6.81
N PRO A 179 -3.04 20.08 7.35
CA PRO A 179 -3.25 20.77 8.62
C PRO A 179 -2.47 20.09 9.75
N LEU A 180 -1.54 20.81 10.38
CA LEU A 180 -0.70 20.34 11.49
C LEU A 180 -0.79 21.30 12.68
N ILE A 181 -0.41 20.83 13.86
CA ILE A 181 -0.29 21.68 15.04
C ILE A 181 1.01 22.50 14.91
N ASN A 182 0.86 23.81 14.81
CA ASN A 182 2.01 24.71 14.83
C ASN A 182 2.59 24.78 16.25
N PRO A 183 3.90 24.56 16.44
CA PRO A 183 4.51 24.45 17.77
C PRO A 183 4.52 25.76 18.54
N PHE A 184 4.53 26.91 17.86
CA PHE A 184 4.60 28.24 18.48
C PHE A 184 3.23 28.76 18.90
N HIS A 185 2.23 28.55 18.04
CA HIS A 185 0.89 29.08 18.24
C HIS A 185 -0.06 28.03 18.87
N ARG A 186 0.32 26.75 18.89
CA ARG A 186 -0.50 25.63 19.38
C ARG A 186 -1.88 25.54 18.74
N THR A 187 -1.99 25.98 17.52
CA THR A 187 -3.20 25.98 16.70
C THR A 187 -2.99 25.15 15.46
N MET A 188 -4.07 24.58 14.93
CA MET A 188 -4.04 23.90 13.65
C MET A 188 -3.78 24.93 12.55
N ARG A 189 -2.74 24.74 11.77
CA ARG A 189 -2.39 25.52 10.60
C ARG A 189 -2.09 24.61 9.42
N GLU A 190 -2.35 25.09 8.22
CA GLU A 190 -1.98 24.35 7.02
C GLU A 190 -0.46 24.44 6.83
N HIS A 191 0.19 23.29 6.88
CA HIS A 191 1.60 23.13 6.55
C HIS A 191 1.72 22.98 5.04
N HIS A 192 2.46 23.87 4.40
CA HIS A 192 2.43 24.04 2.95
C HIS A 192 3.47 23.21 2.20
N GLY A 193 4.37 22.55 2.91
CA GLY A 193 5.47 21.78 2.36
C GLY A 193 5.69 20.45 3.08
N VAL A 194 6.94 20.04 3.07
CA VAL A 194 7.43 18.89 3.85
C VAL A 194 8.63 19.31 4.68
N ASP A 195 8.71 18.79 5.90
CA ASP A 195 9.83 19.01 6.79
C ASP A 195 10.74 17.79 6.86
N TYR A 196 12.01 18.01 6.62
CA TYR A 196 13.07 17.02 6.82
C TYR A 196 13.82 17.33 8.10
N LEU A 197 13.72 16.45 9.08
CA LEU A 197 14.48 16.56 10.34
C LEU A 197 15.93 16.16 10.06
N VAL A 198 16.77 17.14 9.91
CA VAL A 198 18.20 16.99 9.56
C VAL A 198 19.08 17.88 10.45
N PRO A 199 20.28 17.42 10.82
CA PRO A 199 21.24 18.25 11.54
C PRO A 199 21.60 19.51 10.77
N GLU A 200 21.95 20.58 11.49
CA GLU A 200 22.53 21.76 10.86
C GLU A 200 23.78 21.42 10.05
N GLY A 201 23.93 22.06 8.89
CA GLY A 201 25.04 21.80 7.99
C GLY A 201 24.85 20.63 7.04
N THR A 202 23.69 19.98 7.03
CA THR A 202 23.37 18.96 6.03
C THR A 202 23.25 19.59 4.65
N ALA A 203 23.84 18.96 3.63
CA ALA A 203 23.76 19.45 2.24
C ALA A 203 22.33 19.43 1.72
N VAL A 204 21.92 20.55 1.13
CA VAL A 204 20.61 20.74 0.46
C VAL A 204 20.85 20.81 -1.03
N PHE A 205 20.08 20.02 -1.79
CA PHE A 205 20.22 19.87 -3.23
C PHE A 205 19.09 20.55 -4.01
N ALA A 206 19.40 21.10 -5.18
CA ALA A 206 18.39 21.53 -6.14
C ALA A 206 17.62 20.29 -6.66
N THR A 207 16.29 20.32 -6.61
CA THR A 207 15.44 19.17 -6.96
C THR A 207 15.16 19.03 -8.45
N ALA A 208 15.42 20.09 -9.23
CA ALA A 208 15.36 20.14 -10.69
C ALA A 208 16.35 21.18 -11.24
N ASP A 209 16.55 21.18 -12.56
CA ASP A 209 17.27 22.24 -13.24
C ASP A 209 16.50 23.56 -13.14
N GLY A 210 17.18 24.69 -13.01
CA GLY A 210 16.49 25.97 -12.90
C GLY A 210 17.40 27.17 -12.66
N VAL A 211 16.78 28.30 -12.34
CA VAL A 211 17.47 29.55 -12.05
C VAL A 211 17.03 30.06 -10.67
N VAL A 212 17.98 30.47 -9.85
CA VAL A 212 17.71 31.02 -8.53
C VAL A 212 16.94 32.34 -8.65
N LYS A 213 15.64 32.30 -8.33
CA LYS A 213 14.70 33.43 -8.44
C LYS A 213 14.91 34.46 -7.35
N SER A 214 15.01 34.01 -6.10
CA SER A 214 15.16 34.88 -4.93
C SER A 214 15.89 34.19 -3.80
N LEU A 215 16.53 35.01 -2.99
CA LEU A 215 17.20 34.66 -1.74
C LEU A 215 16.61 35.51 -0.62
N SER A 216 16.31 34.92 0.51
CA SER A 216 15.94 35.62 1.75
C SER A 216 17.03 35.40 2.78
N GLU A 217 17.67 36.44 3.23
CA GLU A 217 18.77 36.36 4.21
C GLU A 217 18.36 36.80 5.61
N LYS A 218 17.26 37.53 5.79
CA LYS A 218 16.89 38.16 7.06
C LYS A 218 15.40 38.16 7.38
N ASN A 219 15.11 37.90 8.67
CA ASN A 219 13.90 38.25 9.44
C ASN A 219 12.53 37.86 8.88
N SER A 220 12.44 36.84 8.04
CA SER A 220 11.17 36.21 7.75
C SER A 220 10.94 35.02 8.70
N SER A 221 9.71 34.62 8.90
CA SER A 221 9.40 33.38 9.62
C SER A 221 10.17 32.18 9.06
N HIS A 222 10.40 32.13 7.74
CA HIS A 222 11.13 31.08 7.03
C HIS A 222 12.67 31.19 7.15
N GLY A 223 13.19 32.21 7.85
CA GLY A 223 14.63 32.40 8.01
C GLY A 223 15.36 32.62 6.68
N LYS A 224 16.58 32.09 6.58
CA LYS A 224 17.31 32.08 5.30
C LYS A 224 16.62 31.10 4.36
N ALA A 225 16.27 31.57 3.16
CA ALA A 225 15.54 30.75 2.20
C ALA A 225 15.99 31.02 0.77
N ILE A 226 15.83 30.01 -0.07
CA ILE A 226 16.08 30.04 -1.52
C ILE A 226 14.78 29.69 -2.23
N THR A 227 14.46 30.44 -3.30
CA THR A 227 13.43 30.05 -4.26
C THR A 227 14.07 29.86 -5.62
N ILE A 228 13.81 28.74 -6.27
CA ILE A 228 14.32 28.39 -7.60
C ILE A 228 13.14 28.31 -8.55
N ASP A 229 13.24 28.96 -9.69
CA ASP A 229 12.34 28.85 -10.82
C ASP A 229 12.91 27.79 -11.79
N HIS A 230 12.16 26.73 -11.99
CA HIS A 230 12.55 25.61 -12.86
C HIS A 230 11.99 25.74 -14.27
N GLY A 231 11.20 26.78 -14.53
CA GLY A 231 10.45 26.89 -15.79
C GLY A 231 9.19 26.01 -15.77
N ASN A 232 8.44 26.04 -16.86
CA ASN A 232 7.18 25.29 -17.04
C ASN A 232 6.17 25.45 -15.87
N GLY A 233 6.29 26.58 -15.11
CA GLY A 233 5.44 26.87 -13.97
C GLY A 233 5.85 26.21 -12.65
N TYR A 234 6.99 25.51 -12.59
CA TYR A 234 7.52 24.92 -11.37
C TYR A 234 8.43 25.87 -10.62
N GLU A 235 8.18 26.02 -9.34
CA GLU A 235 9.05 26.72 -8.40
C GLU A 235 9.24 25.84 -7.16
N THR A 236 10.44 25.87 -6.59
CA THR A 236 10.74 25.22 -5.30
C THR A 236 11.28 26.21 -4.30
N SER A 237 10.94 26.02 -3.02
CA SER A 237 11.41 26.83 -1.91
C SER A 237 12.07 25.98 -0.84
N TYR A 238 13.20 26.44 -0.34
CA TYR A 238 14.04 25.79 0.68
C TYR A 238 14.23 26.78 1.82
N SER A 239 13.79 26.46 3.03
CA SER A 239 13.74 27.37 4.18
C SER A 239 14.52 26.88 5.37
N HIS A 240 14.70 27.73 6.37
CA HIS A 240 15.43 27.51 7.64
C HIS A 240 16.91 27.16 7.43
N LEU A 241 17.53 27.70 6.37
CA LEU A 241 18.90 27.37 5.98
C LEU A 241 19.92 28.00 6.93
N LEU A 242 21.06 27.32 7.09
CA LEU A 242 22.24 27.82 7.79
C LEU A 242 23.05 28.73 6.88
N ASP A 243 23.36 28.24 5.68
CA ASP A 243 24.24 28.91 4.72
C ASP A 243 23.71 28.74 3.29
N ILE A 244 23.77 29.78 2.49
CA ILE A 244 23.34 29.80 1.09
C ILE A 244 24.58 29.81 0.20
N ARG A 245 24.70 28.85 -0.70
CA ARG A 245 25.87 28.64 -1.56
C ARG A 245 25.68 29.09 -3.00
N VAL A 246 24.54 29.64 -3.32
CA VAL A 246 24.18 30.12 -4.67
C VAL A 246 23.84 31.62 -4.63
N ARG A 247 23.83 32.23 -5.81
CA ARG A 247 23.49 33.65 -5.97
C ARG A 247 22.21 33.82 -6.78
N LYS A 248 21.49 34.91 -6.55
CA LYS A 248 20.32 35.25 -7.37
C LYS A 248 20.69 35.31 -8.84
N GLY A 249 19.90 34.69 -9.72
CA GLY A 249 20.14 34.59 -11.15
C GLY A 249 21.11 33.48 -11.54
N GLN A 250 21.67 32.73 -10.60
CA GLN A 250 22.54 31.58 -10.91
C GLN A 250 21.72 30.41 -11.46
N THR A 251 22.20 29.84 -12.56
CA THR A 251 21.67 28.57 -13.06
C THR A 251 22.19 27.41 -12.21
N VAL A 252 21.32 26.50 -11.85
CA VAL A 252 21.60 25.27 -11.10
C VAL A 252 21.06 24.07 -11.83
N LYS A 253 21.70 22.92 -11.61
CA LYS A 253 21.24 21.62 -12.13
C LYS A 253 20.67 20.78 -11.00
N ARG A 254 19.79 19.87 -11.35
CA ARG A 254 19.29 18.85 -10.40
C ARG A 254 20.46 18.13 -9.73
N GLY A 255 20.44 18.08 -8.40
CA GLY A 255 21.51 17.48 -7.60
C GLY A 255 22.64 18.42 -7.22
N ASP A 256 22.67 19.67 -7.69
CA ASP A 256 23.65 20.66 -7.24
C ASP A 256 23.41 21.03 -5.77
N ILE A 257 24.50 21.19 -5.00
CA ILE A 257 24.41 21.68 -3.62
C ILE A 257 24.16 23.19 -3.67
N ILE A 258 22.99 23.61 -3.18
CA ILE A 258 22.55 25.00 -3.17
C ILE A 258 22.68 25.68 -1.81
N ALA A 259 22.64 24.88 -0.72
CA ALA A 259 22.67 25.39 0.64
C ALA A 259 23.10 24.33 1.66
N LEU A 260 23.19 24.75 2.91
CA LEU A 260 23.24 23.89 4.09
C LEU A 260 21.99 24.10 4.93
N SER A 261 21.39 23.01 5.41
CA SER A 261 20.26 23.04 6.37
C SER A 261 20.66 23.73 7.67
N GLY A 262 19.70 24.31 8.36
CA GLY A 262 19.94 25.04 9.60
C GLY A 262 18.75 25.07 10.53
N ASN A 263 18.68 26.15 11.31
CA ASN A 263 17.61 26.43 12.26
C ASN A 263 17.30 27.94 12.29
N SER A 264 17.34 28.59 11.12
CA SER A 264 17.13 30.03 11.01
C SER A 264 15.63 30.36 10.92
N GLY A 265 15.26 31.60 11.38
CA GLY A 265 13.87 32.03 11.38
C GLY A 265 13.05 31.45 12.53
N LEU A 266 11.75 31.26 12.29
CA LEU A 266 10.84 30.67 13.28
C LEU A 266 10.88 29.15 13.13
N SER A 267 11.84 28.51 13.75
CA SER A 267 12.07 27.08 13.70
C SER A 267 12.30 26.52 15.09
N PHE A 268 11.57 25.45 15.45
CA PHE A 268 11.61 24.84 16.78
C PHE A 268 12.81 23.90 16.96
N VAL A 269 13.20 23.21 15.90
CA VAL A 269 14.36 22.29 15.85
C VAL A 269 15.06 22.42 14.50
N PRO A 270 16.34 22.05 14.39
CA PRO A 270 17.01 22.02 13.09
C PRO A 270 16.26 21.15 12.09
N HIS A 271 15.82 21.73 10.98
CA HIS A 271 15.13 21.02 9.90
C HIS A 271 15.25 21.79 8.58
N LEU A 272 14.92 21.13 7.49
CA LEU A 272 14.71 21.76 6.19
C LEU A 272 13.22 21.74 5.89
N HIS A 273 12.62 22.93 5.71
CA HIS A 273 11.29 23.08 5.16
C HIS A 273 11.39 23.21 3.63
N TYR A 274 10.64 22.38 2.89
CA TYR A 274 10.68 22.31 1.44
C TYR A 274 9.27 22.40 0.84
N GLU A 275 9.06 23.37 -0.06
CA GLU A 275 7.80 23.55 -0.79
C GLU A 275 8.00 23.35 -2.30
N VAL A 276 6.98 22.83 -2.96
CA VAL A 276 6.83 22.84 -4.42
C VAL A 276 5.60 23.64 -4.79
N ARG A 277 5.76 24.53 -5.79
CA ARG A 277 4.65 25.26 -6.42
C ARG A 277 4.57 24.91 -7.89
N TYR A 278 3.37 24.79 -8.37
CA TYR A 278 3.07 24.66 -9.79
C TYR A 278 2.03 25.69 -10.19
N ARG A 279 2.38 26.59 -11.14
CA ARG A 279 1.52 27.71 -11.58
C ARG A 279 0.94 28.47 -10.39
N ASP A 280 1.82 28.92 -9.49
CA ASP A 280 1.50 29.65 -8.23
C ASP A 280 0.71 28.85 -7.17
N THR A 281 0.29 27.64 -7.46
CA THR A 281 -0.42 26.77 -6.49
C THR A 281 0.58 25.89 -5.74
N ARG A 282 0.51 25.86 -4.38
CA ARG A 282 1.30 24.93 -3.57
C ARG A 282 0.80 23.51 -3.75
N VAL A 283 1.69 22.62 -4.18
CA VAL A 283 1.41 21.21 -4.37
C VAL A 283 2.14 20.37 -3.32
N ASP A 284 1.72 19.12 -3.11
CA ASP A 284 2.38 18.24 -2.16
C ASP A 284 3.70 17.74 -2.74
N PRO A 285 4.86 18.05 -2.12
CA PRO A 285 6.16 17.66 -2.63
C PRO A 285 6.38 16.15 -2.69
N VAL A 286 5.73 15.37 -1.82
CA VAL A 286 5.91 13.91 -1.74
C VAL A 286 5.59 13.22 -3.07
N HIS A 287 4.64 13.75 -3.83
CA HIS A 287 4.24 13.18 -5.12
C HIS A 287 5.27 13.38 -6.24
N TYR A 288 6.29 14.20 -6.01
CA TYR A 288 7.30 14.55 -7.02
C TYR A 288 8.59 13.74 -6.93
N PHE A 289 8.83 12.95 -5.88
CA PHE A 289 10.10 12.23 -5.67
C PHE A 289 10.22 10.92 -6.47
N PHE A 290 9.69 10.89 -7.68
CA PHE A 290 9.53 9.66 -8.48
C PHE A 290 10.82 9.16 -9.16
N LEU A 291 11.86 9.97 -9.27
CA LEU A 291 13.14 9.52 -9.83
C LEU A 291 14.02 8.77 -8.81
N GLU A 292 13.77 8.95 -7.53
CA GLU A 292 14.59 8.35 -6.47
C GLU A 292 13.92 7.18 -5.77
N LEU A 293 12.57 7.13 -5.78
CA LEU A 293 11.81 6.18 -4.96
C LEU A 293 11.28 5.03 -5.79
N SER A 294 11.47 3.80 -5.30
CA SER A 294 10.71 2.65 -5.74
C SER A 294 9.22 2.78 -5.36
N PRO A 295 8.30 2.00 -5.96
CA PRO A 295 6.89 2.03 -5.57
C PRO A 295 6.66 1.78 -4.08
N GLU A 296 7.39 0.86 -3.47
CA GLU A 296 7.29 0.53 -2.05
C GLU A 296 7.79 1.68 -1.15
N GLU A 297 8.90 2.31 -1.53
CA GLU A 297 9.46 3.47 -0.85
C GLU A 297 8.53 4.68 -0.96
N TYR A 298 7.89 4.86 -2.11
CA TYR A 298 6.88 5.91 -2.32
C TYR A 298 5.69 5.72 -1.38
N GLN A 299 5.15 4.51 -1.24
CA GLN A 299 4.10 4.23 -0.27
C GLN A 299 4.52 4.50 1.17
N ARG A 300 5.76 4.15 1.49
CA ARG A 300 6.31 4.37 2.82
C ARG A 300 6.40 5.85 3.14
N ILE A 301 6.91 6.66 2.22
CA ILE A 301 7.07 8.11 2.43
C ILE A 301 5.72 8.82 2.55
N ILE A 302 4.69 8.42 1.78
CA ILE A 302 3.33 8.92 1.94
C ILE A 302 2.79 8.61 3.33
N ARG A 303 2.93 7.37 3.81
CA ARG A 303 2.48 6.99 5.16
C ARG A 303 3.17 7.82 6.24
N ILE A 304 4.46 8.07 6.11
CA ILE A 304 5.22 8.91 7.04
C ILE A 304 4.66 10.34 7.01
N ALA A 305 4.49 10.95 5.83
CA ALA A 305 3.93 12.28 5.67
C ALA A 305 2.52 12.42 6.27
N LEU A 306 1.68 11.39 6.09
CA LEU A 306 0.31 11.36 6.62
C LEU A 306 0.26 11.10 8.13
N SER A 307 1.24 10.41 8.71
CA SER A 307 1.25 10.08 10.14
C SER A 307 1.70 11.23 11.04
N SER A 308 2.38 12.25 10.49
CA SER A 308 2.85 13.41 11.26
C SER A 308 1.68 14.18 11.87
N MET A 309 1.82 14.67 13.11
CA MET A 309 0.79 15.43 13.82
C MET A 309 1.19 16.89 14.09
N GLN A 310 2.45 17.23 13.92
CA GLN A 310 3.03 18.52 14.25
C GLN A 310 4.04 18.94 13.17
N SER A 311 4.06 20.23 12.81
CA SER A 311 5.12 20.87 12.04
C SER A 311 6.27 21.31 12.95
N PHE A 312 7.36 21.81 12.37
CA PHE A 312 8.51 22.33 13.12
C PHE A 312 8.68 23.85 12.95
N ASP A 313 7.78 24.48 12.18
CA ASP A 313 7.71 25.92 11.88
C ASP A 313 6.35 26.58 12.14
#